data_72b5fa33bd7d1f4c11c9ac12e46affe1
#
_entry.id   72b5fa33bd7d1f4c11c9ac12e46affe1
#
_cell.length_a   1.000
_cell.length_b   1.000
_cell.length_c   1.000
_cell.angle_alpha   90.00
_cell.angle_beta   90.00
_cell.angle_gamma   90.00
#
_symmetry.space_group_name_H-M   'P 1'
#
loop_
_entity.id
_entity.type
_entity.pdbx_description
1 polymer ?
#
loop_
_entity_poly.entity_id
_entity_poly.type
_entity_poly.pdbx_seq_one_letter_code
_entity_poly.pdbx_strand_id
1 'polypeptide(L)'
;TMQRDAVIEDLFSENGLDLNIFRGEIFPSYGNPTTGDIEFKMDRNFMLQPDDPSMINNYWRNYNGEECGEQCQLGQMWLVDLISRKYKDVNFFFSVWCPPIKWKSNNKLNGGSLKSEYYDEYAQYLLDFVDAYEQKFGIDIYALSGWNEPDKLASLGGWATCAWSEEEMAKFVLEKLRPAMEKRGHSDMKLVYAENAQWKWAVDFINNSLKKYPELVDPNFIVAGHGYSTRDENVIPFEEAEKRNVHMWQTELSDDKGRQETWPD
;
A
#
# COMPACT_ATOMS: atom_id res chain seq x y z
N THR A 1 11.71 23.33 -0.46
CA THR A 1 11.63 24.63 -1.19
C THR A 1 10.27 25.27 -0.92
N MET A 2 10.18 26.61 -1.02
CA MET A 2 8.90 27.34 -0.80
C MET A 2 7.72 26.75 -1.61
N GLN A 3 7.93 26.34 -2.86
CA GLN A 3 6.85 25.73 -3.68
C GLN A 3 6.40 24.39 -3.13
N ARG A 4 7.31 23.51 -2.73
CA ARG A 4 6.96 22.20 -2.14
C ARG A 4 6.16 22.39 -0.85
N ASP A 5 6.63 23.30 0.01
CA ASP A 5 6.00 23.55 1.29
C ASP A 5 4.60 24.16 1.12
N ALA A 6 4.41 25.01 0.10
CA ALA A 6 3.09 25.51 -0.28
C ALA A 6 2.15 24.40 -0.75
N VAL A 7 2.61 23.48 -1.62
CA VAL A 7 1.79 22.34 -2.07
C VAL A 7 1.36 21.45 -0.90
N ILE A 8 2.26 21.19 0.05
CA ILE A 8 1.92 20.38 1.23
C ILE A 8 0.89 21.11 2.10
N GLU A 9 1.04 22.42 2.27
CA GLU A 9 0.07 23.25 2.97
C GLU A 9 -1.31 23.22 2.29
N ASP A 10 -1.33 23.38 0.96
CA ASP A 10 -2.57 23.32 0.17
C ASP A 10 -3.26 21.94 0.26
N LEU A 11 -2.50 20.86 0.43
CA LEU A 11 -3.07 19.51 0.54
C LEU A 11 -3.65 19.23 1.94
N PHE A 12 -2.92 19.58 3.00
CA PHE A 12 -3.22 19.07 4.35
C PHE A 12 -3.71 20.12 5.35
N SER A 13 -3.68 21.42 5.03
CA SER A 13 -4.16 22.44 5.95
C SER A 13 -5.66 22.66 5.86
N GLU A 14 -6.25 23.15 6.95
CA GLU A 14 -7.67 23.56 7.02
C GLU A 14 -8.03 24.67 6.00
N ASN A 15 -7.06 25.44 5.54
CA ASN A 15 -7.24 26.46 4.53
C ASN A 15 -7.09 25.96 3.09
N GLY A 16 -6.69 24.72 2.92
CA GLY A 16 -6.49 24.04 1.65
C GLY A 16 -7.53 22.95 1.39
N LEU A 17 -7.09 21.78 0.93
CA LEU A 17 -7.96 20.63 0.67
C LEU A 17 -8.33 19.84 1.93
N ASP A 18 -7.64 20.08 3.03
CA ASP A 18 -7.86 19.42 4.31
C ASP A 18 -7.87 17.88 4.19
N LEU A 19 -6.92 17.33 3.43
CA LEU A 19 -6.81 15.89 3.24
C LEU A 19 -6.47 15.22 4.57
N ASN A 20 -7.25 14.24 4.95
CA ASN A 20 -7.14 13.55 6.23
C ASN A 20 -6.75 12.07 6.11
N ILE A 21 -6.38 11.61 4.92
CA ILE A 21 -5.79 10.29 4.67
C ILE A 21 -4.54 10.43 3.82
N PHE A 22 -3.44 9.87 4.30
CA PHE A 22 -2.21 9.70 3.54
C PHE A 22 -2.04 8.22 3.19
N ARG A 23 -1.94 7.90 1.89
CA ARG A 23 -1.62 6.55 1.41
C ARG A 23 -0.16 6.48 1.03
N GLY A 24 0.56 5.55 1.63
CA GLY A 24 1.96 5.27 1.35
C GLY A 24 2.21 3.83 0.92
N GLU A 25 3.46 3.53 0.58
CA GLU A 25 3.90 2.21 0.15
C GLU A 25 4.72 1.52 1.24
N ILE A 26 4.47 0.22 1.44
CA ILE A 26 5.38 -0.68 2.12
C ILE A 26 6.30 -1.25 1.04
N PHE A 27 7.54 -0.77 1.06
CA PHE A 27 8.50 -1.12 0.05
C PHE A 27 8.96 -2.56 0.18
N PRO A 28 9.14 -3.29 -0.92
CA PRO A 28 9.77 -4.59 -0.88
C PRO A 28 11.18 -4.45 -0.31
N SER A 29 11.57 -5.34 0.60
CA SER A 29 12.97 -5.46 0.94
C SER A 29 13.67 -6.01 -0.30
N TYR A 30 14.42 -5.17 -0.97
CA TYR A 30 15.32 -5.63 -2.01
C TYR A 30 16.47 -6.36 -1.30
N GLY A 31 16.41 -7.68 -1.31
CA GLY A 31 17.55 -8.46 -0.88
C GLY A 31 18.75 -8.12 -1.73
N ASN A 32 19.93 -8.13 -1.15
CA ASN A 32 21.17 -7.96 -1.91
C ASN A 32 21.20 -8.97 -3.07
N PRO A 33 21.14 -8.53 -4.35
CA PRO A 33 21.09 -9.42 -5.50
C PRO A 33 22.35 -10.29 -5.59
N THR A 34 23.46 -9.87 -4.97
CA THR A 34 24.74 -10.58 -4.97
C THR A 34 24.78 -11.70 -3.93
N THR A 35 24.29 -11.46 -2.71
CA THR A 35 24.34 -12.44 -1.61
C THR A 35 23.06 -13.23 -1.49
N GLY A 36 21.99 -12.72 -2.03
CA GLY A 36 20.68 -13.32 -1.89
C GLY A 36 20.03 -13.10 -0.52
N ASP A 37 20.65 -12.37 0.38
CA ASP A 37 20.15 -12.14 1.71
C ASP A 37 19.07 -11.07 1.68
N ILE A 38 17.90 -11.40 2.22
CA ILE A 38 16.85 -10.43 2.48
C ILE A 38 17.12 -9.90 3.89
N GLU A 39 17.79 -8.79 3.99
CA GLU A 39 17.85 -8.04 5.22
C GLU A 39 16.69 -7.05 5.26
N PHE A 40 15.68 -7.38 6.01
CA PHE A 40 14.69 -6.40 6.41
C PHE A 40 15.31 -5.52 7.51
N LYS A 41 15.80 -4.37 7.10
CA LYS A 41 16.27 -3.34 8.02
C LYS A 41 15.40 -2.11 7.87
N MET A 42 14.50 -1.91 8.79
CA MET A 42 13.77 -0.64 8.95
C MET A 42 14.66 0.44 9.56
N ASP A 43 15.94 0.39 9.25
CA ASP A 43 16.85 1.49 9.56
C ASP A 43 16.85 2.54 8.43
N ARG A 44 17.54 3.64 8.66
CA ARG A 44 17.73 4.71 7.67
C ARG A 44 18.22 4.20 6.30
N ASN A 45 18.92 3.09 6.28
CA ASN A 45 19.55 2.55 5.08
C ASN A 45 18.60 1.67 4.28
N PHE A 46 17.60 1.06 4.91
CA PHE A 46 16.61 0.22 4.25
C PHE A 46 15.91 0.95 3.08
N MET A 47 15.63 2.22 3.27
CA MET A 47 14.97 3.05 2.27
C MET A 47 15.95 3.70 1.29
N LEU A 48 17.26 3.55 1.49
CA LEU A 48 18.26 4.35 0.80
C LEU A 48 18.81 3.72 -0.47
N GLN A 49 18.76 2.39 -0.60
CA GLN A 49 19.33 1.74 -1.77
C GLN A 49 18.55 0.48 -2.11
N PRO A 50 17.61 0.53 -3.05
CA PRO A 50 17.33 -0.68 -3.79
C PRO A 50 18.64 -1.13 -4.44
N ASP A 51 18.98 -2.41 -4.27
CA ASP A 51 20.21 -2.99 -4.85
C ASP A 51 20.19 -3.02 -6.39
N ASP A 52 19.10 -2.58 -7.01
CA ASP A 52 18.99 -2.35 -8.45
C ASP A 52 19.01 -0.84 -8.72
N PRO A 53 20.11 -0.32 -9.28
CA PRO A 53 20.22 1.09 -9.64
C PRO A 53 19.15 1.58 -10.61
N SER A 54 18.54 0.69 -11.40
CA SER A 54 17.46 1.04 -12.32
C SER A 54 16.14 1.35 -11.59
N MET A 55 16.01 0.89 -10.36
CA MET A 55 14.86 1.13 -9.48
C MET A 55 15.03 2.38 -8.62
N ILE A 56 16.17 3.06 -8.71
CA ILE A 56 16.40 4.34 -8.05
C ILE A 56 15.59 5.41 -8.77
N ASN A 57 14.31 5.49 -8.46
CA ASN A 57 13.56 6.70 -8.71
C ASN A 57 13.67 7.63 -7.49
N ASN A 58 13.26 8.87 -7.65
CA ASN A 58 13.32 9.88 -6.58
C ASN A 58 12.45 9.54 -5.36
N TYR A 59 11.57 8.58 -5.46
CA TYR A 59 10.76 8.03 -4.37
C TYR A 59 11.58 7.38 -3.27
N TRP A 60 12.65 6.72 -3.66
CA TRP A 60 13.50 5.91 -2.82
C TRP A 60 14.68 6.70 -2.25
N ARG A 61 14.93 7.84 -2.87
CA ARG A 61 15.93 8.79 -2.34
C ARG A 61 15.33 9.50 -1.14
N ASN A 62 15.60 8.95 -0.15
CA ASN A 62 15.18 9.10 1.18
C ASN A 62 15.48 10.32 1.93
N TYR A 63 14.89 10.26 3.05
CA TYR A 63 15.05 10.93 4.31
C TYR A 63 16.50 10.94 4.87
N ASN A 64 17.54 10.88 4.15
CA ASN A 64 18.87 11.07 4.69
C ASN A 64 19.38 12.50 4.41
N GLY A 65 18.81 13.45 5.15
CA GLY A 65 19.19 14.87 5.04
C GLY A 65 20.65 15.17 5.36
N GLU A 66 21.40 14.22 5.91
CA GLU A 66 22.82 14.39 6.22
C GLU A 66 23.73 14.14 5.02
N GLU A 67 23.34 13.22 4.11
CA GLU A 67 24.19 12.81 2.99
C GLU A 67 23.82 13.43 1.64
N CYS A 68 22.60 13.87 1.45
CA CYS A 68 22.13 14.38 0.17
C CYS A 68 21.56 15.81 0.21
N GLY A 69 21.59 16.49 1.34
CA GLY A 69 21.09 17.85 1.49
C GLY A 69 19.60 18.00 1.17
N GLU A 70 19.18 19.15 0.73
CA GLU A 70 17.77 19.47 0.45
C GLU A 70 17.12 18.56 -0.61
N GLN A 71 17.90 17.94 -1.49
CA GLN A 71 17.39 17.09 -2.57
C GLN A 71 16.86 15.75 -2.06
N CYS A 72 17.23 15.35 -0.86
CA CYS A 72 16.77 14.09 -0.24
C CYS A 72 15.53 14.25 0.64
N GLN A 73 15.04 15.45 0.81
CA GLN A 73 13.80 15.76 1.52
C GLN A 73 12.58 15.60 0.60
N LEU A 74 12.46 14.45 -0.06
CA LEU A 74 11.36 14.17 -0.99
C LEU A 74 10.81 12.75 -0.81
N GLY A 75 11.39 11.94 0.09
CA GLY A 75 10.97 10.57 0.30
C GLY A 75 9.73 10.46 1.20
N GLN A 76 9.10 9.27 1.16
CA GLN A 76 7.92 8.97 1.95
C GLN A 76 8.13 9.19 3.45
N MET A 77 9.28 8.74 4.00
CA MET A 77 9.57 8.90 5.43
C MET A 77 9.66 10.38 5.84
N TRP A 78 10.27 11.22 5.00
CA TRP A 78 10.30 12.66 5.25
C TRP A 78 8.90 13.26 5.24
N LEU A 79 8.05 12.84 4.29
CA LEU A 79 6.69 13.34 4.18
C LEU A 79 5.82 12.90 5.37
N VAL A 80 5.93 11.63 5.77
CA VAL A 80 5.24 11.10 6.96
C VAL A 80 5.66 11.86 8.22
N ASP A 81 6.97 12.07 8.42
CA ASP A 81 7.49 12.84 9.55
C ASP A 81 6.98 14.30 9.56
N LEU A 82 6.94 14.93 8.39
CA LEU A 82 6.41 16.29 8.26
C LEU A 82 4.91 16.34 8.58
N ILE A 83 4.11 15.45 7.98
CA ILE A 83 2.67 15.41 8.16
C ILE A 83 2.32 15.11 9.61
N SER A 84 2.93 14.09 10.20
CA SER A 84 2.66 13.68 11.59
C SER A 84 2.92 14.77 12.62
N ARG A 85 3.91 15.64 12.37
CA ARG A 85 4.24 16.74 13.27
C ARG A 85 3.41 18.00 13.03
N LYS A 86 3.03 18.26 11.80
CA LYS A 86 2.43 19.55 11.40
C LYS A 86 0.91 19.51 11.34
N TYR A 87 0.34 18.41 10.89
CA TYR A 87 -1.10 18.28 10.68
C TYR A 87 -1.68 17.23 11.61
N LYS A 88 -2.75 17.60 12.29
CA LYS A 88 -3.50 16.70 13.16
C LYS A 88 -4.57 15.99 12.33
N ASP A 89 -5.03 14.86 12.82
CA ASP A 89 -6.15 14.12 12.26
C ASP A 89 -5.91 13.52 10.85
N VAL A 90 -4.64 13.39 10.43
CA VAL A 90 -4.29 12.66 9.22
C VAL A 90 -4.10 11.19 9.55
N ASN A 91 -4.90 10.35 8.91
CA ASN A 91 -4.83 8.90 9.01
C ASN A 91 -3.78 8.35 8.05
N PHE A 92 -2.93 7.46 8.51
CA PHE A 92 -1.90 6.83 7.68
C PHE A 92 -2.35 5.45 7.23
N PHE A 93 -2.38 5.25 5.92
CA PHE A 93 -2.68 4.00 5.25
C PHE A 93 -1.51 3.55 4.40
N PHE A 94 -1.13 2.28 4.48
CA PHE A 94 -0.02 1.74 3.70
C PHE A 94 -0.40 0.47 2.95
N SER A 95 0.08 0.37 1.69
CA SER A 95 -0.14 -0.77 0.80
C SER A 95 1.17 -1.34 0.29
N VAL A 96 1.20 -2.64 -0.05
CA VAL A 96 2.35 -3.31 -0.66
C VAL A 96 2.14 -3.47 -2.16
N TRP A 97 3.04 -2.92 -2.98
CA TRP A 97 3.05 -3.21 -4.42
C TRP A 97 3.65 -4.59 -4.71
N CYS A 98 4.72 -4.94 -4.03
CA CYS A 98 5.42 -6.19 -4.25
C CYS A 98 6.00 -6.71 -2.93
N PRO A 99 5.73 -7.97 -2.54
CA PRO A 99 6.46 -8.63 -1.48
C PRO A 99 7.95 -8.77 -1.83
N PRO A 100 8.82 -9.08 -0.85
CA PRO A 100 10.22 -9.43 -1.13
C PRO A 100 10.34 -10.43 -2.29
N ILE A 101 11.11 -10.08 -3.30
CA ILE A 101 11.13 -10.79 -4.59
C ILE A 101 11.50 -12.27 -4.49
N LYS A 102 12.30 -12.67 -3.50
CA LYS A 102 12.70 -14.07 -3.25
C LYS A 102 11.55 -14.94 -2.75
N TRP A 103 10.55 -14.32 -2.13
CA TRP A 103 9.36 -15.03 -1.67
C TRP A 103 8.34 -15.24 -2.80
N LYS A 104 8.58 -14.63 -3.95
CA LYS A 104 7.68 -14.73 -5.11
C LYS A 104 8.05 -15.91 -6.02
N SER A 105 7.04 -16.45 -6.67
CA SER A 105 7.16 -17.61 -7.58
C SER A 105 8.06 -17.35 -8.79
N ASN A 106 8.22 -16.10 -9.21
CA ASN A 106 9.01 -15.71 -10.38
C ASN A 106 10.32 -15.00 -10.04
N ASN A 107 10.60 -14.70 -8.76
CA ASN A 107 11.76 -13.94 -8.29
C ASN A 107 11.94 -12.58 -9.02
N LYS A 108 10.84 -11.91 -9.37
CA LYS A 108 10.84 -10.60 -10.06
C LYS A 108 9.93 -9.63 -9.34
N LEU A 109 10.16 -8.33 -9.57
CA LEU A 109 9.30 -7.27 -9.02
C LEU A 109 7.87 -7.35 -9.58
N ASN A 110 7.73 -7.51 -10.88
CA ASN A 110 6.43 -7.56 -11.52
C ASN A 110 5.89 -9.00 -11.65
N GLY A 111 4.59 -9.14 -11.50
CA GLY A 111 3.89 -10.41 -11.64
C GLY A 111 4.32 -11.49 -10.64
N GLY A 112 4.03 -12.73 -10.95
CA GLY A 112 4.20 -13.84 -10.02
C GLY A 112 3.25 -13.75 -8.82
N SER A 113 3.33 -14.71 -7.92
CA SER A 113 2.55 -14.79 -6.68
C SER A 113 3.46 -14.99 -5.48
N LEU A 114 3.01 -14.64 -4.30
CA LEU A 114 3.69 -14.99 -3.06
C LEU A 114 3.60 -16.51 -2.86
N LYS A 115 4.71 -17.15 -2.58
CA LYS A 115 4.73 -18.59 -2.26
C LYS A 115 4.14 -18.80 -0.87
N SER A 116 3.24 -19.76 -0.73
CA SER A 116 2.53 -20.01 0.53
C SER A 116 3.43 -20.38 1.71
N GLU A 117 4.60 -20.93 1.45
CA GLU A 117 5.63 -21.22 2.46
C GLU A 117 6.16 -19.96 3.17
N TYR A 118 5.97 -18.77 2.60
CA TYR A 118 6.39 -17.49 3.18
C TYR A 118 5.22 -16.65 3.73
N TYR A 119 4.05 -17.22 3.90
CA TYR A 119 2.89 -16.47 4.40
C TYR A 119 3.08 -15.99 5.84
N ASP A 120 3.69 -16.79 6.69
CA ASP A 120 3.98 -16.39 8.08
C ASP A 120 5.01 -15.25 8.12
N GLU A 121 6.10 -15.38 7.35
CA GLU A 121 7.12 -14.35 7.23
C GLU A 121 6.57 -13.06 6.63
N TYR A 122 5.66 -13.18 5.65
CA TYR A 122 5.04 -12.02 5.04
C TYR A 122 4.13 -11.27 6.00
N ALA A 123 3.35 -11.97 6.81
CA ALA A 123 2.55 -11.34 7.86
C ALA A 123 3.45 -10.59 8.87
N GLN A 124 4.58 -11.19 9.29
CA GLN A 124 5.53 -10.51 10.17
C GLN A 124 6.16 -9.29 9.48
N TYR A 125 6.54 -9.41 8.22
CA TYR A 125 7.10 -8.31 7.41
C TYR A 125 6.18 -7.08 7.39
N LEU A 126 4.88 -7.28 7.18
CA LEU A 126 3.90 -6.21 7.19
C LEU A 126 3.84 -5.51 8.55
N LEU A 127 3.81 -6.29 9.62
CA LEU A 127 3.71 -5.77 10.98
C LEU A 127 5.03 -5.18 11.50
N ASP A 128 6.17 -5.65 11.02
CA ASP A 128 7.47 -5.03 11.30
C ASP A 128 7.54 -3.61 10.72
N PHE A 129 6.96 -3.40 9.54
CA PHE A 129 6.81 -2.07 8.98
C PHE A 129 5.91 -1.19 9.85
N VAL A 130 4.76 -1.71 10.27
CA VAL A 130 3.81 -1.00 11.15
C VAL A 130 4.51 -0.55 12.42
N ASP A 131 5.08 -1.48 13.17
CA ASP A 131 5.77 -1.18 14.45
C ASP A 131 6.90 -0.17 14.26
N ALA A 132 7.69 -0.31 13.19
CA ALA A 132 8.81 0.58 12.95
C ALA A 132 8.38 2.02 12.62
N TYR A 133 7.31 2.19 11.82
CA TYR A 133 6.77 3.52 11.48
C TYR A 133 6.09 4.16 12.69
N GLU A 134 5.28 3.41 13.44
CA GLU A 134 4.64 3.89 14.66
C GLU A 134 5.68 4.34 15.69
N GLN A 135 6.69 3.51 15.94
CA GLN A 135 7.76 3.84 16.87
C GLN A 135 8.58 5.06 16.41
N LYS A 136 8.87 5.15 15.09
CA LYS A 136 9.74 6.19 14.56
C LYS A 136 9.08 7.56 14.51
N PHE A 137 7.81 7.60 14.10
CA PHE A 137 7.10 8.85 13.83
C PHE A 137 6.09 9.23 14.90
N GLY A 138 5.84 8.35 15.88
CA GLY A 138 4.85 8.57 16.94
C GLY A 138 3.43 8.66 16.38
N ILE A 139 3.12 7.85 15.39
CA ILE A 139 1.80 7.76 14.74
C ILE A 139 1.16 6.42 15.06
N ASP A 140 -0.17 6.36 14.90
CA ASP A 140 -0.90 5.10 14.81
C ASP A 140 -1.23 4.85 13.34
N ILE A 141 -0.88 3.68 12.79
CA ILE A 141 -1.25 3.33 11.43
C ILE A 141 -2.73 2.95 11.41
N TYR A 142 -3.52 3.75 10.69
CA TYR A 142 -4.97 3.59 10.60
C TYR A 142 -5.37 2.37 9.78
N ALA A 143 -4.69 2.11 8.65
CA ALA A 143 -5.06 1.04 7.74
C ALA A 143 -3.84 0.40 7.06
N LEU A 144 -3.96 -0.89 6.78
CA LEU A 144 -2.95 -1.73 6.15
C LEU A 144 -3.54 -2.51 4.98
N SER A 145 -2.79 -2.58 3.87
CA SER A 145 -3.06 -3.48 2.76
C SER A 145 -1.82 -4.29 2.42
N GLY A 146 -1.93 -5.60 2.35
CA GLY A 146 -0.84 -6.51 1.97
C GLY A 146 -0.70 -6.70 0.45
N TRP A 147 -1.34 -5.87 -0.37
CA TRP A 147 -1.39 -5.98 -1.83
C TRP A 147 -1.66 -4.62 -2.47
N ASN A 148 -1.40 -4.54 -3.77
CA ASN A 148 -1.80 -3.47 -4.66
C ASN A 148 -1.95 -4.07 -6.06
N GLU A 149 -3.10 -3.87 -6.70
CA GLU A 149 -3.43 -4.39 -8.02
C GLU A 149 -3.12 -5.90 -8.18
N PRO A 150 -3.70 -6.75 -7.33
CA PRO A 150 -3.37 -8.18 -7.26
C PRO A 150 -3.90 -9.00 -8.44
N ASP A 151 -4.51 -8.36 -9.42
CA ASP A 151 -5.10 -9.01 -10.58
C ASP A 151 -4.06 -9.49 -11.61
N LYS A 152 -4.53 -10.30 -12.57
CA LYS A 152 -3.65 -10.95 -13.55
C LYS A 152 -2.92 -9.98 -14.50
N LEU A 153 -3.43 -8.75 -14.67
CA LEU A 153 -2.77 -7.74 -15.49
C LEU A 153 -1.50 -7.20 -14.83
N ALA A 154 -1.36 -7.38 -13.54
CA ALA A 154 -0.14 -7.08 -12.82
C ALA A 154 1.12 -7.65 -13.49
N SER A 155 1.02 -8.79 -14.17
CA SER A 155 2.14 -9.40 -14.90
C SER A 155 2.49 -8.71 -16.22
N LEU A 156 1.62 -7.86 -16.75
CA LEU A 156 1.79 -7.16 -18.03
C LEU A 156 2.32 -5.74 -17.86
N GLY A 157 2.25 -5.19 -16.63
CA GLY A 157 2.76 -3.88 -16.30
C GLY A 157 4.27 -3.85 -16.09
N GLY A 158 4.85 -2.65 -16.23
CA GLY A 158 6.26 -2.38 -15.95
C GLY A 158 6.56 -2.03 -14.49
N TRP A 159 5.57 -2.11 -13.60
CA TRP A 159 5.69 -1.75 -12.19
C TRP A 159 5.71 -2.95 -11.25
N ALA A 160 6.05 -2.69 -10.00
CA ALA A 160 6.07 -3.70 -8.96
C ALA A 160 4.66 -4.22 -8.68
N THR A 161 4.46 -5.54 -8.74
CA THR A 161 3.16 -6.17 -8.55
C THR A 161 3.29 -7.59 -8.04
N CYS A 162 2.22 -8.12 -7.42
CA CYS A 162 2.11 -9.52 -7.01
C CYS A 162 0.67 -10.00 -7.19
N ALA A 163 0.48 -11.05 -7.97
CA ALA A 163 -0.84 -11.62 -8.19
C ALA A 163 -1.32 -12.42 -6.96
N TRP A 164 -2.62 -12.29 -6.67
CA TRP A 164 -3.33 -13.05 -5.66
C TRP A 164 -4.66 -13.55 -6.23
N SER A 165 -5.02 -14.77 -5.94
CA SER A 165 -6.40 -15.23 -6.12
C SER A 165 -7.24 -14.89 -4.89
N GLU A 166 -8.57 -14.91 -5.06
CA GLU A 166 -9.51 -14.68 -3.95
C GLU A 166 -9.28 -15.67 -2.80
N GLU A 167 -8.96 -16.91 -3.13
CA GLU A 167 -8.70 -17.94 -2.13
C GLU A 167 -7.40 -17.75 -1.37
N GLU A 168 -6.32 -17.44 -2.08
CA GLU A 168 -5.00 -17.20 -1.47
C GLU A 168 -5.06 -15.99 -0.55
N MET A 169 -5.65 -14.89 -1.00
CA MET A 169 -5.78 -13.66 -0.21
C MET A 169 -6.65 -13.89 1.03
N ALA A 170 -7.82 -14.54 0.89
CA ALA A 170 -8.70 -14.83 2.00
C ALA A 170 -8.03 -15.73 3.06
N LYS A 171 -7.36 -16.81 2.63
CA LYS A 171 -6.62 -17.69 3.55
C LYS A 171 -5.47 -16.98 4.24
N PHE A 172 -4.70 -16.17 3.50
CA PHE A 172 -3.63 -15.39 4.10
C PHE A 172 -4.15 -14.44 5.19
N VAL A 173 -5.26 -13.74 4.93
CA VAL A 173 -5.88 -12.86 5.93
C VAL A 173 -6.34 -13.63 7.16
N LEU A 174 -7.10 -14.70 6.96
CA LEU A 174 -7.76 -15.43 8.05
C LEU A 174 -6.79 -16.27 8.88
N GLU A 175 -5.83 -16.92 8.21
CA GLU A 175 -4.97 -17.90 8.84
C GLU A 175 -3.63 -17.31 9.33
N LYS A 176 -3.19 -16.17 8.78
CA LYS A 176 -1.87 -15.60 9.02
C LYS A 176 -1.89 -14.16 9.49
N LEU A 177 -2.44 -13.25 8.69
CA LEU A 177 -2.30 -11.81 8.97
C LEU A 177 -3.09 -11.39 10.21
N ARG A 178 -4.40 -11.71 10.29
CA ARG A 178 -5.21 -11.36 11.47
C ARG A 178 -4.69 -11.97 12.78
N PRO A 179 -4.35 -13.25 12.84
CA PRO A 179 -3.74 -13.81 14.06
C PRO A 179 -2.43 -13.12 14.45
N ALA A 180 -1.64 -12.70 13.48
CA ALA A 180 -0.41 -11.95 13.74
C ALA A 180 -0.69 -10.52 14.22
N MET A 181 -1.68 -9.83 13.62
CA MET A 181 -2.15 -8.51 14.08
C MET A 181 -2.63 -8.57 15.53
N GLU A 182 -3.48 -9.53 15.87
CA GLU A 182 -3.97 -9.74 17.24
C GLU A 182 -2.83 -9.97 18.24
N LYS A 183 -1.91 -10.86 17.87
CA LYS A 183 -0.74 -11.19 18.73
C LYS A 183 0.16 -9.98 18.99
N ARG A 184 0.25 -9.05 18.04
CA ARG A 184 1.11 -7.84 18.12
C ARG A 184 0.36 -6.60 18.63
N GLY A 185 -0.92 -6.72 18.95
CA GLY A 185 -1.70 -5.60 19.51
C GLY A 185 -2.32 -4.65 18.48
N HIS A 186 -2.37 -5.05 17.21
CA HIS A 186 -2.91 -4.25 16.09
C HIS A 186 -4.33 -4.66 15.67
N SER A 187 -5.13 -5.25 16.58
CA SER A 187 -6.49 -5.73 16.26
C SER A 187 -7.44 -4.62 15.80
N ASP A 188 -7.20 -3.38 16.20
CA ASP A 188 -8.05 -2.23 15.85
C ASP A 188 -7.64 -1.56 14.53
N MET A 189 -6.47 -1.90 13.97
CA MET A 189 -6.02 -1.39 12.69
C MET A 189 -6.93 -1.92 11.57
N LYS A 190 -7.31 -1.03 10.65
CA LYS A 190 -8.16 -1.42 9.52
C LYS A 190 -7.39 -2.29 8.53
N LEU A 191 -8.05 -3.32 8.00
CA LEU A 191 -7.52 -4.15 6.92
C LEU A 191 -8.23 -3.81 5.62
N VAL A 192 -7.48 -3.29 4.65
CA VAL A 192 -7.99 -2.96 3.31
C VAL A 192 -7.79 -4.15 2.38
N TYR A 193 -8.87 -4.62 1.77
CA TYR A 193 -8.93 -5.87 0.99
C TYR A 193 -9.19 -5.60 -0.49
N ALA A 194 -8.54 -6.35 -1.35
CA ALA A 194 -8.58 -6.41 -2.79
C ALA A 194 -7.70 -5.38 -3.52
N GLU A 195 -8.08 -4.10 -3.60
CA GLU A 195 -7.32 -3.07 -4.32
C GLU A 195 -7.00 -3.41 -5.80
N ASN A 196 -7.92 -4.06 -6.51
CA ASN A 196 -7.74 -4.38 -7.93
C ASN A 196 -7.69 -3.10 -8.79
N ALA A 197 -6.93 -3.14 -9.88
CA ALA A 197 -6.69 -1.99 -10.76
C ALA A 197 -7.95 -1.37 -11.37
N GLN A 198 -8.98 -2.16 -11.57
CA GLN A 198 -10.27 -1.70 -12.10
C GLN A 198 -11.39 -1.98 -11.12
N TRP A 199 -12.32 -1.01 -11.01
CA TRP A 199 -13.46 -1.11 -10.10
C TRP A 199 -14.26 -2.41 -10.27
N LYS A 200 -14.63 -2.74 -11.53
CA LYS A 200 -15.37 -3.97 -11.79
C LYS A 200 -14.64 -5.24 -11.36
N TRP A 201 -13.33 -5.29 -11.55
CA TRP A 201 -12.55 -6.46 -11.10
C TRP A 201 -12.48 -6.55 -9.58
N ALA A 202 -12.37 -5.42 -8.90
CA ALA A 202 -12.48 -5.38 -7.44
C ALA A 202 -13.84 -5.89 -6.97
N VAL A 203 -14.93 -5.46 -7.60
CA VAL A 203 -16.30 -5.92 -7.28
C VAL A 203 -16.42 -7.43 -7.46
N ASP A 204 -15.99 -7.98 -8.59
CA ASP A 204 -16.07 -9.41 -8.88
C ASP A 204 -15.22 -10.21 -7.85
N PHE A 205 -14.00 -9.77 -7.59
CA PHE A 205 -13.09 -10.38 -6.60
C PHE A 205 -13.67 -10.37 -5.18
N ILE A 206 -14.17 -9.23 -4.73
CA ILE A 206 -14.72 -9.04 -3.40
C ILE A 206 -16.01 -9.85 -3.23
N ASN A 207 -16.94 -9.79 -4.18
CA ASN A 207 -18.18 -10.55 -4.11
C ASN A 207 -17.91 -12.05 -4.04
N ASN A 208 -16.96 -12.57 -4.81
CA ASN A 208 -16.58 -13.98 -4.76
C ASN A 208 -15.94 -14.35 -3.42
N SER A 209 -15.03 -13.51 -2.93
CA SER A 209 -14.39 -13.71 -1.63
C SER A 209 -15.40 -13.74 -0.49
N LEU A 210 -16.29 -12.75 -0.39
CA LEU A 210 -17.25 -12.63 0.70
C LEU A 210 -18.36 -13.69 0.67
N LYS A 211 -18.70 -14.22 -0.50
CA LYS A 211 -19.61 -15.38 -0.62
C LYS A 211 -18.97 -16.64 -0.08
N LYS A 212 -17.68 -16.85 -0.36
CA LYS A 212 -16.95 -18.09 0.01
C LYS A 212 -16.39 -18.03 1.44
N TYR A 213 -15.98 -16.83 1.88
CA TYR A 213 -15.32 -16.58 3.17
C TYR A 213 -15.99 -15.41 3.90
N PRO A 214 -17.26 -15.57 4.36
CA PRO A 214 -17.99 -14.50 5.04
C PRO A 214 -17.32 -14.06 6.35
N GLU A 215 -16.47 -14.89 6.95
CA GLU A 215 -15.66 -14.61 8.13
C GLU A 215 -14.54 -13.59 7.90
N LEU A 216 -14.30 -13.18 6.66
CA LEU A 216 -13.43 -12.03 6.36
C LEU A 216 -13.97 -10.74 6.95
N VAL A 217 -15.29 -10.62 7.10
CA VAL A 217 -15.91 -9.39 7.59
C VAL A 217 -15.81 -9.29 9.11
N ASP A 218 -15.18 -8.24 9.57
CA ASP A 218 -15.17 -7.78 10.94
C ASP A 218 -15.30 -6.25 10.99
N PRO A 219 -15.40 -5.59 12.15
CA PRO A 219 -15.56 -4.14 12.24
C PRO A 219 -14.41 -3.32 11.65
N ASN A 220 -13.26 -3.95 11.42
CA ASN A 220 -12.04 -3.31 10.88
C ASN A 220 -11.77 -3.67 9.41
N PHE A 221 -12.70 -4.36 8.75
CA PHE A 221 -12.55 -4.78 7.36
C PHE A 221 -13.09 -3.72 6.40
N ILE A 222 -12.27 -3.37 5.43
CA ILE A 222 -12.57 -2.40 4.36
C ILE A 222 -12.32 -3.10 3.03
N VAL A 223 -13.21 -2.93 2.07
CA VAL A 223 -12.98 -3.38 0.69
C VAL A 223 -12.62 -2.20 -0.20
N ALA A 224 -11.70 -2.42 -1.14
CA ALA A 224 -11.21 -1.35 -1.99
C ALA A 224 -11.02 -1.78 -3.44
N GLY A 225 -11.13 -0.80 -4.33
CA GLY A 225 -10.78 -0.92 -5.74
C GLY A 225 -10.21 0.38 -6.28
N HIS A 226 -9.45 0.28 -7.36
CA HIS A 226 -8.94 1.43 -8.10
C HIS A 226 -9.91 1.86 -9.20
N GLY A 227 -9.72 3.07 -9.71
CA GLY A 227 -10.57 3.63 -10.76
C GLY A 227 -9.99 3.54 -12.17
N TYR A 228 -8.85 2.86 -12.38
CA TYR A 228 -8.18 2.83 -13.68
C TYR A 228 -9.02 2.15 -14.75
N SER A 229 -9.06 2.74 -15.96
CA SER A 229 -9.81 2.24 -17.10
C SER A 229 -11.29 1.95 -16.81
N THR A 230 -11.83 2.52 -15.73
CA THR A 230 -13.24 2.38 -15.36
C THR A 230 -14.08 3.33 -16.21
N ARG A 231 -15.11 2.78 -16.84
CA ARG A 231 -16.15 3.54 -17.54
C ARG A 231 -17.42 3.55 -16.70
N ASP A 232 -18.32 4.47 -16.98
CA ASP A 232 -19.57 4.63 -16.22
C ASP A 232 -20.33 3.31 -16.03
N GLU A 233 -20.40 2.50 -17.08
CA GLU A 233 -21.06 1.19 -17.03
C GLU A 233 -20.37 0.13 -16.15
N ASN A 234 -19.13 0.38 -15.73
CA ASN A 234 -18.34 -0.48 -14.85
C ASN A 234 -18.32 -0.02 -13.39
N VAL A 235 -18.95 1.13 -13.10
CA VAL A 235 -19.15 1.59 -11.72
C VAL A 235 -20.38 0.87 -11.16
N ILE A 236 -20.14 -0.32 -10.66
CA ILE A 236 -21.17 -1.20 -10.11
C ILE A 236 -20.99 -1.36 -8.59
N PRO A 237 -22.06 -1.66 -7.84
CA PRO A 237 -21.99 -1.77 -6.39
C PRO A 237 -21.25 -3.02 -5.92
N PHE A 238 -20.64 -2.93 -4.75
CA PHE A 238 -20.10 -4.08 -4.01
C PHE A 238 -21.24 -4.78 -3.22
N GLU A 239 -22.12 -5.50 -3.90
CA GLU A 239 -23.35 -6.05 -3.33
C GLU A 239 -23.13 -6.84 -2.03
N GLU A 240 -22.10 -7.68 -1.96
CA GLU A 240 -21.83 -8.48 -0.78
C GLU A 240 -21.27 -7.65 0.38
N ALA A 241 -20.52 -6.59 0.08
CA ALA A 241 -20.04 -5.66 1.08
C ALA A 241 -21.19 -4.79 1.64
N GLU A 242 -22.06 -4.29 0.76
CA GLU A 242 -23.26 -3.54 1.16
C GLU A 242 -24.17 -4.36 2.07
N LYS A 243 -24.47 -5.62 1.71
CA LYS A 243 -25.28 -6.55 2.53
C LYS A 243 -24.72 -6.76 3.93
N ARG A 244 -23.41 -6.60 4.10
CA ARG A 244 -22.69 -6.81 5.36
C ARG A 244 -22.29 -5.50 6.06
N ASN A 245 -22.71 -4.37 5.52
CA ASN A 245 -22.34 -3.04 6.02
C ASN A 245 -20.82 -2.82 6.12
N VAL A 246 -20.08 -3.30 5.12
CA VAL A 246 -18.62 -3.12 5.02
C VAL A 246 -18.30 -1.78 4.36
N HIS A 247 -17.29 -1.07 4.87
CA HIS A 247 -16.81 0.16 4.25
C HIS A 247 -16.15 -0.10 2.90
N MET A 248 -16.38 0.79 1.94
CA MET A 248 -15.88 0.71 0.57
C MET A 248 -15.03 1.93 0.27
N TRP A 249 -13.80 1.70 -0.23
CA TRP A 249 -12.87 2.77 -0.60
C TRP A 249 -12.49 2.68 -2.08
N GLN A 250 -12.27 3.85 -2.67
CA GLN A 250 -11.45 3.98 -3.87
C GLN A 250 -10.08 4.48 -3.42
N THR A 251 -9.08 3.63 -3.52
CA THR A 251 -7.77 3.87 -2.93
C THR A 251 -6.75 4.42 -3.91
N GLU A 252 -7.05 4.37 -5.20
CA GLU A 252 -6.15 4.90 -6.22
C GLU A 252 -6.90 5.28 -7.50
N LEU A 253 -6.59 6.47 -8.00
CA LEU A 253 -6.98 6.97 -9.32
C LEU A 253 -6.01 8.06 -9.73
N SER A 254 -5.54 8.04 -10.98
CA SER A 254 -4.84 9.17 -11.58
C SER A 254 -5.25 9.35 -13.04
N ASP A 255 -5.12 10.56 -13.54
CA ASP A 255 -5.20 10.86 -14.97
C ASP A 255 -3.80 10.66 -15.59
N ASP A 256 -3.50 9.44 -15.98
CA ASP A 256 -2.21 9.04 -16.56
C ASP A 256 -2.11 9.29 -18.08
N LYS A 257 -3.19 9.80 -18.70
CA LYS A 257 -3.25 10.00 -20.16
C LYS A 257 -2.66 11.31 -20.67
N GLY A 258 -2.11 12.11 -19.77
CA GLY A 258 -1.41 13.35 -20.13
C GLY A 258 -2.30 14.34 -20.88
N ARG A 259 -3.60 14.33 -20.69
CA ARG A 259 -4.51 15.31 -21.25
C ARG A 259 -4.40 16.59 -20.46
N GLN A 260 -3.77 17.58 -21.06
CA GLN A 260 -3.69 18.96 -20.53
C GLN A 260 -5.06 19.68 -20.43
N GLU A 261 -6.16 18.97 -20.63
CA GLU A 261 -7.48 19.59 -20.88
C GLU A 261 -8.49 19.42 -19.74
N THR A 262 -8.10 18.89 -18.58
CA THR A 262 -9.08 18.46 -17.60
C THR A 262 -9.27 19.36 -16.39
N TRP A 263 -8.44 20.38 -16.22
CA TRP A 263 -8.68 21.39 -15.19
C TRP A 263 -9.22 22.65 -15.84
N PRO A 264 -10.45 23.08 -15.53
CA PRO A 264 -10.90 24.40 -15.96
C PRO A 264 -10.02 25.47 -15.29
N ASP A 265 -9.61 26.46 -16.08
CA ASP A 265 -8.89 27.65 -15.62
C ASP A 265 -9.68 28.41 -14.54
#